data_b7846b0e2b1d69d4dd968ec868dd5d8d
#
_entry.id   b7846b0e2b1d69d4dd968ec868dd5d8d
#
_cell.length_a   1.000
_cell.length_b   1.000
_cell.length_c   1.000
_cell.angle_alpha   90.00
_cell.angle_beta   90.00
_cell.angle_gamma   90.00
#
_symmetry.space_group_name_H-M   'P 1'
#
loop_
_entity.id
_entity.type
_entity.pdbx_description
1 polymer ?
#
loop_
_entity_poly.entity_id
_entity_poly.type
_entity_poly.pdbx_seq_one_letter_code
_entity_poly.pdbx_strand_id
1 'polypeptide(L)'
;MEVIGAGFGRTGTSSLQAALEELLGGKCYHMKDIMMRPAQLKAWHEFALGKTSKMDWERLFAGYVAIVDCPVCIYYKEIMGIFPEAKIILTVRDSQSWWKSFNRLMSTVNKARLLCFLVPKLRKIAEFTDKIIIQDVFGGRLEKEHCIRIFERHNETVRKVVPKDRLLEYDVRQGWEPLCKLLEAPIPKQPFPHLNVGKRSLYKLFGQTVIHGFKRP
;
A
#
# COMPACT_ATOMS: atom_id res chain seq x y z
N MET A 1 -5.37 -16.22 1.29
CA MET A 1 -4.61 -15.01 1.72
C MET A 1 -3.59 -15.44 2.75
N GLU A 2 -2.31 -15.32 2.43
CA GLU A 2 -1.22 -15.76 3.30
C GLU A 2 -0.59 -14.60 4.08
N VAL A 3 -0.52 -13.40 3.45
CA VAL A 3 0.11 -12.23 4.07
C VAL A 3 -0.74 -10.98 3.91
N ILE A 4 -0.86 -10.21 5.01
CA ILE A 4 -1.46 -8.89 5.05
C ILE A 4 -0.39 -7.88 5.49
N GLY A 5 -0.07 -6.91 4.65
CA GLY A 5 0.82 -5.80 4.96
C GLY A 5 0.09 -4.70 5.72
N ALA A 6 0.47 -4.47 6.96
CA ALA A 6 -0.08 -3.43 7.82
C ALA A 6 0.75 -2.14 7.83
N GLY A 7 1.92 -2.12 7.18
CA GLY A 7 2.77 -0.93 7.12
C GLY A 7 2.29 0.11 6.10
N PHE A 8 2.39 1.40 6.47
CA PHE A 8 2.03 2.50 5.56
C PHE A 8 2.86 2.51 4.29
N GLY A 9 2.31 3.06 3.23
CA GLY A 9 3.06 3.35 2.02
C GLY A 9 4.34 4.14 2.32
N ARG A 10 5.37 3.98 1.50
CA ARG A 10 6.72 4.58 1.63
C ARG A 10 7.63 3.94 2.68
N THR A 11 7.27 2.81 3.23
CA THR A 11 8.10 1.97 4.11
C THR A 11 8.81 0.83 3.38
N GLY A 12 8.73 0.79 2.03
CA GLY A 12 9.34 -0.26 1.21
C GLY A 12 8.34 -1.28 0.67
N THR A 13 7.05 -0.96 0.68
CA THR A 13 5.96 -1.86 0.26
C THR A 13 6.11 -2.43 -1.15
N SER A 14 6.72 -1.70 -2.09
CA SER A 14 6.99 -2.23 -3.45
C SER A 14 8.08 -3.30 -3.48
N SER A 15 9.11 -3.19 -2.62
CA SER A 15 10.13 -4.22 -2.46
C SER A 15 9.53 -5.45 -1.77
N LEU A 16 8.72 -5.22 -0.73
CA LEU A 16 7.97 -6.29 -0.07
C LEU A 16 7.03 -6.99 -1.04
N GLN A 17 6.29 -6.26 -1.90
CA GLN A 17 5.44 -6.85 -2.93
C GLN A 17 6.21 -7.86 -3.79
N ALA A 18 7.33 -7.42 -4.37
CA ALA A 18 8.14 -8.29 -5.24
C ALA A 18 8.73 -9.49 -4.49
N ALA A 19 9.12 -9.30 -3.24
CA ALA A 19 9.63 -10.39 -2.39
C ALA A 19 8.55 -11.42 -2.06
N LEU A 20 7.33 -10.98 -1.75
CA LEU A 20 6.21 -11.88 -1.47
C LEU A 20 5.76 -12.64 -2.73
N GLU A 21 5.74 -11.99 -3.88
CA GLU A 21 5.43 -12.66 -5.16
C GLU A 21 6.43 -13.76 -5.48
N GLU A 22 7.72 -13.55 -5.18
CA GLU A 22 8.78 -14.55 -5.34
C GLU A 22 8.61 -15.70 -4.36
N LEU A 23 8.41 -15.42 -3.07
CA LEU A 23 8.35 -16.45 -2.02
C LEU A 23 7.06 -17.27 -2.07
N LEU A 24 5.93 -16.66 -2.43
CA LEU A 24 4.62 -17.31 -2.40
C LEU A 24 4.17 -17.83 -3.78
N GLY A 25 4.92 -17.52 -4.84
CA GLY A 25 4.59 -17.96 -6.20
C GLY A 25 3.25 -17.41 -6.73
N GLY A 26 2.73 -16.33 -6.15
CA GLY A 26 1.43 -15.76 -6.47
C GLY A 26 1.44 -14.23 -6.51
N LYS A 27 0.31 -13.62 -6.89
CA LYS A 27 0.20 -12.15 -7.01
C LYS A 27 0.06 -11.50 -5.65
N CYS A 28 0.78 -10.40 -5.42
CA CYS A 28 0.65 -9.56 -4.25
C CYS A 28 -0.04 -8.23 -4.63
N TYR A 29 -1.18 -7.95 -4.00
CA TYR A 29 -1.95 -6.72 -4.22
C TYR A 29 -1.23 -5.48 -3.69
N HIS A 30 -1.27 -4.40 -4.45
CA HIS A 30 -0.61 -3.13 -4.10
C HIS A 30 -1.42 -1.95 -4.67
N MET A 31 -1.19 -0.72 -4.21
CA MET A 31 -1.78 0.51 -4.78
C MET A 31 -1.69 0.54 -6.32
N LYS A 32 -0.66 -0.04 -6.92
CA LYS A 32 -0.51 -0.14 -8.37
C LYS A 32 -1.68 -0.87 -9.03
N ASP A 33 -2.24 -1.90 -8.38
CA ASP A 33 -3.38 -2.65 -8.90
C ASP A 33 -4.63 -1.76 -8.99
N ILE A 34 -4.85 -0.89 -7.99
CA ILE A 34 -5.94 0.09 -8.01
C ILE A 34 -5.76 1.04 -9.19
N MET A 35 -4.55 1.55 -9.39
CA MET A 35 -4.26 2.50 -10.48
C MET A 35 -4.36 1.87 -11.86
N MET A 36 -4.02 0.59 -12.02
CA MET A 36 -3.92 -0.09 -13.30
C MET A 36 -5.18 -0.86 -13.70
N ARG A 37 -6.01 -1.28 -12.74
CA ARG A 37 -7.20 -2.12 -12.97
C ARG A 37 -8.50 -1.34 -12.76
N PRO A 38 -9.31 -1.10 -13.82
CA PRO A 38 -10.54 -0.31 -13.73
C PRO A 38 -11.55 -0.82 -12.69
N ALA A 39 -11.69 -2.14 -12.55
CA ALA A 39 -12.59 -2.75 -11.57
C ALA A 39 -12.15 -2.46 -10.13
N GLN A 40 -10.86 -2.54 -9.84
CA GLN A 40 -10.28 -2.22 -8.54
C GLN A 40 -10.47 -0.74 -8.21
N LEU A 41 -10.13 0.14 -9.15
CA LEU A 41 -10.34 1.58 -8.98
C LEU A 41 -11.82 1.92 -8.75
N LYS A 42 -12.74 1.28 -9.47
CA LYS A 42 -14.18 1.48 -9.28
C LYS A 42 -14.60 1.09 -7.86
N ALA A 43 -14.22 -0.10 -7.39
CA ALA A 43 -14.59 -0.59 -6.06
C ALA A 43 -14.11 0.35 -4.95
N TRP A 44 -12.82 0.73 -4.98
CA TRP A 44 -12.25 1.66 -4.01
C TRP A 44 -12.84 3.07 -4.06
N HIS A 45 -13.13 3.57 -5.26
CA HIS A 45 -13.74 4.89 -5.44
C HIS A 45 -15.20 4.91 -4.93
N GLU A 46 -15.99 3.88 -5.20
CA GLU A 46 -17.37 3.77 -4.71
C GLU A 46 -17.40 3.65 -3.19
N PHE A 47 -16.49 2.88 -2.61
CA PHE A 47 -16.32 2.77 -1.17
C PHE A 47 -15.93 4.12 -0.53
N ALA A 48 -14.94 4.82 -1.10
CA ALA A 48 -14.51 6.13 -0.63
C ALA A 48 -15.63 7.17 -0.63
N LEU A 49 -16.53 7.11 -1.62
CA LEU A 49 -17.68 8.02 -1.72
C LEU A 49 -18.89 7.58 -0.87
N GLY A 50 -18.77 6.53 -0.05
CA GLY A 50 -19.87 6.02 0.75
C GLY A 50 -21.02 5.38 -0.03
N LYS A 51 -20.81 5.07 -1.32
CA LYS A 51 -21.81 4.37 -2.15
C LYS A 51 -21.96 2.90 -1.77
N THR A 52 -20.94 2.35 -1.10
CA THR A 52 -20.92 1.02 -0.52
C THR A 52 -20.50 1.16 0.93
N SER A 53 -21.34 0.72 1.86
CA SER A 53 -21.08 0.82 3.30
C SER A 53 -20.08 -0.23 3.79
N LYS A 54 -19.93 -1.34 3.07
CA LYS A 54 -19.03 -2.44 3.39
C LYS A 54 -18.32 -2.93 2.15
N MET A 55 -17.01 -3.14 2.27
CA MET A 55 -16.20 -3.73 1.21
C MET A 55 -16.31 -5.26 1.25
N ASP A 56 -16.51 -5.87 0.10
CA ASP A 56 -16.37 -7.32 -0.08
C ASP A 56 -14.87 -7.64 -0.29
N TRP A 57 -14.17 -7.85 0.82
CA TRP A 57 -12.72 -8.07 0.82
C TRP A 57 -12.32 -9.37 0.12
N GLU A 58 -13.10 -10.44 0.27
CA GLU A 58 -12.81 -11.72 -0.38
C GLU A 58 -12.87 -11.60 -1.89
N ARG A 59 -13.91 -10.95 -2.41
CA ARG A 59 -14.07 -10.67 -3.83
C ARG A 59 -13.00 -9.71 -4.35
N LEU A 60 -12.69 -8.66 -3.57
CA LEU A 60 -11.69 -7.65 -3.96
C LEU A 60 -10.31 -8.26 -4.14
N PHE A 61 -9.95 -9.20 -3.26
CA PHE A 61 -8.64 -9.83 -3.24
C PHE A 61 -8.59 -11.24 -3.84
N ALA A 62 -9.66 -11.63 -4.56
CA ALA A 62 -9.68 -12.93 -5.24
C ALA A 62 -8.50 -13.05 -6.23
N GLY A 63 -7.73 -14.16 -6.09
CA GLY A 63 -6.55 -14.43 -6.91
C GLY A 63 -5.26 -13.77 -6.44
N TYR A 64 -5.25 -13.13 -5.26
CA TYR A 64 -4.05 -12.63 -4.60
C TYR A 64 -3.70 -13.51 -3.38
N VAL A 65 -2.42 -13.82 -3.25
CA VAL A 65 -1.88 -14.58 -2.10
C VAL A 65 -1.42 -13.64 -0.97
N ALA A 66 -1.09 -12.41 -1.30
CA ALA A 66 -0.67 -11.39 -0.36
C ALA A 66 -1.25 -10.01 -0.74
N ILE A 67 -1.37 -9.12 0.24
CA ILE A 67 -1.83 -7.74 0.05
C ILE A 67 -0.96 -6.79 0.86
N VAL A 68 -0.53 -5.67 0.26
CA VAL A 68 0.34 -4.68 0.92
C VAL A 68 0.01 -3.25 0.48
N ASP A 69 0.58 -2.25 1.16
CA ASP A 69 0.49 -0.83 0.83
C ASP A 69 -0.85 -0.18 1.19
N CYS A 70 -0.97 1.12 0.98
CA CYS A 70 -2.23 1.84 1.11
C CYS A 70 -3.15 1.52 -0.10
N PRO A 71 -4.49 1.44 0.13
CA PRO A 71 -5.18 1.66 1.39
C PRO A 71 -5.32 0.42 2.28
N VAL A 72 -4.86 -0.75 1.85
CA VAL A 72 -4.98 -2.04 2.58
C VAL A 72 -4.49 -1.93 4.03
N CYS A 73 -3.34 -1.28 4.25
CA CYS A 73 -2.77 -1.11 5.58
C CYS A 73 -3.65 -0.34 6.56
N ILE A 74 -4.67 0.38 6.08
CA ILE A 74 -5.63 1.10 6.92
C ILE A 74 -6.70 0.14 7.45
N TYR A 75 -7.13 -0.79 6.61
CA TYR A 75 -8.20 -1.76 6.87
C TYR A 75 -7.68 -3.13 7.33
N TYR A 76 -6.39 -3.21 7.75
CA TYR A 76 -5.77 -4.49 8.12
C TYR A 76 -6.53 -5.25 9.20
N LYS A 77 -7.22 -4.57 10.14
CA LYS A 77 -7.98 -5.20 11.22
C LYS A 77 -9.20 -5.96 10.69
N GLU A 78 -9.98 -5.30 9.83
CA GLU A 78 -11.15 -5.91 9.20
C GLU A 78 -10.73 -7.09 8.31
N ILE A 79 -9.66 -6.89 7.54
CA ILE A 79 -9.14 -7.91 6.62
C ILE A 79 -8.56 -9.09 7.41
N MET A 80 -7.85 -8.85 8.50
CA MET A 80 -7.31 -9.87 9.40
C MET A 80 -8.42 -10.72 10.04
N GLY A 81 -9.59 -10.13 10.28
CA GLY A 81 -10.77 -10.86 10.79
C GLY A 81 -11.39 -11.82 9.77
N ILE A 82 -11.24 -11.52 8.47
CA ILE A 82 -11.72 -12.37 7.38
C ILE A 82 -10.70 -13.46 7.03
N PHE A 83 -9.41 -13.16 7.16
CA PHE A 83 -8.30 -14.09 6.89
C PHE A 83 -7.53 -14.36 8.19
N PRO A 84 -8.09 -15.16 9.13
CA PRO A 84 -7.52 -15.35 10.47
C PRO A 84 -6.16 -16.04 10.48
N GLU A 85 -5.84 -16.82 9.45
CA GLU A 85 -4.55 -17.52 9.34
C GLU A 85 -3.44 -16.67 8.67
N ALA A 86 -3.78 -15.52 8.10
CA ALA A 86 -2.80 -14.69 7.40
C ALA A 86 -1.74 -14.15 8.36
N LYS A 87 -0.48 -14.21 7.96
CA LYS A 87 0.63 -13.52 8.65
C LYS A 87 0.54 -12.02 8.40
N ILE A 88 0.93 -11.22 9.39
CA ILE A 88 0.87 -9.77 9.31
C ILE A 88 2.29 -9.21 9.25
N ILE A 89 2.57 -8.39 8.24
CA ILE A 89 3.87 -7.74 8.10
C ILE A 89 3.70 -6.23 8.30
N LEU A 90 4.27 -5.70 9.37
CA LEU A 90 4.40 -4.27 9.60
C LEU A 90 5.73 -3.79 9.02
N THR A 91 5.71 -3.24 7.79
CA THR A 91 6.91 -2.60 7.28
C THR A 91 7.18 -1.30 8.03
N VAL A 92 8.38 -1.17 8.55
CA VAL A 92 8.81 0.00 9.34
C VAL A 92 9.91 0.79 8.64
N ARG A 93 10.03 2.04 9.05
CA ARG A 93 11.06 2.97 8.60
C ARG A 93 11.22 4.07 9.63
N ASP A 94 12.41 4.68 9.71
CA ASP A 94 12.60 5.91 10.47
C ASP A 94 11.60 6.99 10.07
N SER A 95 10.93 7.61 11.04
CA SER A 95 9.78 8.48 10.81
C SER A 95 10.15 9.76 10.03
N GLN A 96 11.36 10.29 10.20
CA GLN A 96 11.83 11.46 9.45
C GLN A 96 12.10 11.08 7.98
N SER A 97 12.70 9.92 7.76
CA SER A 97 12.95 9.35 6.42
C SER A 97 11.64 8.99 5.72
N TRP A 98 10.67 8.45 6.46
CA TRP A 98 9.32 8.19 5.95
C TRP A 98 8.65 9.50 5.52
N TRP A 99 8.65 10.52 6.38
CA TRP A 99 8.07 11.83 6.07
C TRP A 99 8.67 12.44 4.80
N LYS A 100 10.00 12.46 4.68
CA LYS A 100 10.67 12.97 3.46
C LYS A 100 10.17 12.27 2.18
N SER A 101 9.94 10.96 2.25
CA SER A 101 9.44 10.17 1.11
C SER A 101 7.95 10.40 0.86
N PHE A 102 7.14 10.48 1.91
CA PHE A 102 5.70 10.72 1.86
C PHE A 102 5.40 12.13 1.33
N ASN A 103 6.02 13.16 1.89
CA ASN A 103 5.83 14.55 1.45
C ASN A 103 6.23 14.75 -0.03
N ARG A 104 7.30 14.08 -0.48
CA ARG A 104 7.67 14.11 -1.90
C ARG A 104 6.58 13.49 -2.79
N LEU A 105 5.98 12.39 -2.35
CA LEU A 105 4.85 11.76 -3.05
C LEU A 105 3.66 12.71 -3.11
N MET A 106 3.25 13.28 -1.97
CA MET A 106 2.11 14.22 -1.90
C MET A 106 2.34 15.47 -2.76
N SER A 107 3.54 16.03 -2.74
CA SER A 107 3.91 17.15 -3.62
C SER A 107 3.79 16.80 -5.11
N THR A 108 4.15 15.56 -5.49
CA THR A 108 4.01 15.09 -6.87
C THR A 108 2.55 14.91 -7.26
N VAL A 109 1.73 14.33 -6.37
CA VAL A 109 0.28 14.17 -6.56
C VAL A 109 -0.40 15.54 -6.71
N ASN A 110 -0.06 16.50 -5.84
CA ASN A 110 -0.63 17.86 -5.91
C ASN A 110 -0.30 18.57 -7.24
N LYS A 111 0.92 18.43 -7.73
CA LYS A 111 1.29 18.99 -9.05
C LYS A 111 0.51 18.32 -10.19
N ALA A 112 0.22 17.03 -10.08
CA ALA A 112 -0.56 16.30 -11.09
C ALA A 112 -2.08 16.59 -11.00
N ARG A 113 -2.59 17.23 -9.92
CA ARG A 113 -4.02 17.54 -9.76
C ARG A 113 -4.60 18.35 -10.90
N LEU A 114 -3.82 19.25 -11.52
CA LEU A 114 -4.27 20.02 -12.70
C LEU A 114 -4.64 19.11 -13.87
N LEU A 115 -3.94 17.96 -14.03
CA LEU A 115 -4.25 16.98 -15.07
C LEU A 115 -5.48 16.12 -14.72
N CYS A 116 -5.87 16.07 -13.45
CA CYS A 116 -7.03 15.27 -13.01
C CYS A 116 -8.35 15.76 -13.62
N PHE A 117 -8.45 17.06 -13.93
CA PHE A 117 -9.63 17.62 -14.62
C PHE A 117 -9.77 17.12 -16.05
N LEU A 118 -8.66 16.80 -16.71
CA LEU A 118 -8.62 16.39 -18.12
C LEU A 118 -8.76 14.88 -18.33
N VAL A 119 -8.43 14.07 -17.30
CA VAL A 119 -8.41 12.62 -17.39
C VAL A 119 -9.31 12.01 -16.31
N PRO A 120 -10.51 11.47 -16.65
CA PRO A 120 -11.47 10.95 -15.67
C PRO A 120 -10.89 9.88 -14.73
N LYS A 121 -9.99 9.04 -15.22
CA LYS A 121 -9.29 8.03 -14.41
C LYS A 121 -8.43 8.67 -13.31
N LEU A 122 -7.68 9.71 -13.64
CA LEU A 122 -6.84 10.43 -12.67
C LEU A 122 -7.71 11.16 -11.63
N ARG A 123 -8.87 11.69 -12.05
CA ARG A 123 -9.82 12.30 -11.13
C ARG A 123 -10.32 11.30 -10.09
N LYS A 124 -10.75 10.10 -10.51
CA LYS A 124 -11.19 9.04 -9.57
C LYS A 124 -10.09 8.61 -8.60
N ILE A 125 -8.85 8.50 -9.08
CA ILE A 125 -7.69 8.19 -8.23
C ILE A 125 -7.46 9.31 -7.21
N ALA A 126 -7.55 10.56 -7.64
CA ALA A 126 -7.39 11.71 -6.75
C ALA A 126 -8.49 11.77 -5.69
N GLU A 127 -9.76 11.59 -6.09
CA GLU A 127 -10.92 11.62 -5.20
C GLU A 127 -10.83 10.52 -4.12
N PHE A 128 -10.53 9.27 -4.49
CA PHE A 128 -10.40 8.21 -3.51
C PHE A 128 -9.16 8.37 -2.62
N THR A 129 -8.04 8.83 -3.18
CA THR A 129 -6.81 9.10 -2.41
C THR A 129 -7.03 10.24 -1.42
N ASP A 130 -7.68 11.32 -1.85
CA ASP A 130 -8.05 12.44 -0.99
C ASP A 130 -8.93 11.96 0.17
N LYS A 131 -10.01 11.25 -0.13
CA LYS A 131 -10.94 10.78 0.89
C LYS A 131 -10.28 9.80 1.87
N ILE A 132 -9.77 8.68 1.40
CA ILE A 132 -9.30 7.60 2.27
C ILE A 132 -7.96 7.96 2.93
N ILE A 133 -7.01 8.52 2.19
CA ILE A 133 -5.67 8.77 2.74
C ILE A 133 -5.60 10.14 3.41
N ILE A 134 -5.99 11.22 2.72
CA ILE A 134 -5.79 12.56 3.26
C ILE A 134 -6.83 12.86 4.34
N GLN A 135 -8.14 12.64 4.06
CA GLN A 135 -9.19 12.99 5.01
C GLN A 135 -9.30 11.97 6.16
N ASP A 136 -9.49 10.68 5.84
CA ASP A 136 -9.81 9.68 6.87
C ASP A 136 -8.59 9.30 7.72
N VAL A 137 -7.36 9.23 7.14
CA VAL A 137 -6.15 8.91 7.89
C VAL A 137 -5.53 10.15 8.53
N PHE A 138 -5.32 11.22 7.75
CA PHE A 138 -4.60 12.39 8.22
C PHE A 138 -5.50 13.57 8.63
N GLY A 139 -6.83 13.42 8.62
CA GLY A 139 -7.78 14.46 9.02
C GLY A 139 -7.70 15.72 8.17
N GLY A 140 -7.33 15.59 6.90
CA GLY A 140 -7.15 16.71 5.96
C GLY A 140 -5.86 17.52 6.18
N ARG A 141 -4.99 17.10 7.11
CA ARG A 141 -3.80 17.84 7.55
C ARG A 141 -2.53 17.11 7.18
N LEU A 142 -1.65 17.76 6.44
CA LEU A 142 -0.40 17.17 5.95
C LEU A 142 0.86 17.87 6.49
N GLU A 143 0.76 18.50 7.67
CA GLU A 143 1.93 19.07 8.37
C GLU A 143 2.82 17.93 8.90
N LYS A 144 4.12 18.18 8.89
CA LYS A 144 5.15 17.18 9.19
C LYS A 144 4.92 16.45 10.53
N GLU A 145 4.80 17.20 11.60
CA GLU A 145 4.69 16.68 12.96
C GLU A 145 3.37 15.91 13.15
N HIS A 146 2.30 16.37 12.51
CA HIS A 146 1.00 15.71 12.52
C HIS A 146 1.08 14.36 11.81
N CYS A 147 1.62 14.31 10.60
CA CYS A 147 1.74 13.08 9.83
C CYS A 147 2.67 12.06 10.51
N ILE A 148 3.78 12.52 11.11
CA ILE A 148 4.70 11.65 11.85
C ILE A 148 3.98 11.02 13.05
N ARG A 149 3.23 11.80 13.85
CA ARG A 149 2.45 11.25 14.98
C ARG A 149 1.42 10.20 14.53
N ILE A 150 0.75 10.42 13.41
CA ILE A 150 -0.22 9.45 12.86
C ILE A 150 0.52 8.16 12.44
N PHE A 151 1.63 8.29 11.74
CA PHE A 151 2.47 7.16 11.32
C PHE A 151 2.95 6.33 12.50
N GLU A 152 3.50 6.96 13.53
CA GLU A 152 3.99 6.29 14.73
C GLU A 152 2.86 5.63 15.53
N ARG A 153 1.73 6.33 15.72
CA ARG A 153 0.54 5.79 16.37
C ARG A 153 -0.01 4.57 15.63
N HIS A 154 -0.03 4.60 14.30
CA HIS A 154 -0.44 3.46 13.51
C HIS A 154 0.46 2.24 13.77
N ASN A 155 1.77 2.41 13.71
CA ASN A 155 2.73 1.34 13.98
C ASN A 155 2.57 0.78 15.41
N GLU A 156 2.40 1.64 16.41
CA GLU A 156 2.11 1.21 17.78
C GLU A 156 0.80 0.43 17.90
N THR A 157 -0.23 0.89 17.19
CA THR A 157 -1.54 0.21 17.18
C THR A 157 -1.42 -1.18 16.58
N VAL A 158 -0.69 -1.34 15.48
CA VAL A 158 -0.43 -2.66 14.86
C VAL A 158 0.28 -3.58 15.87
N ARG A 159 1.34 -3.11 16.53
CA ARG A 159 2.09 -3.88 17.55
C ARG A 159 1.22 -4.33 18.73
N LYS A 160 0.23 -3.51 19.12
CA LYS A 160 -0.68 -3.82 20.23
C LYS A 160 -1.80 -4.77 19.86
N VAL A 161 -2.31 -4.68 18.64
CA VAL A 161 -3.52 -5.39 18.21
C VAL A 161 -3.21 -6.75 17.59
N VAL A 162 -2.12 -6.85 16.83
CA VAL A 162 -1.76 -8.09 16.13
C VAL A 162 -1.07 -9.07 17.10
N PRO A 163 -1.51 -10.35 17.18
CA PRO A 163 -0.84 -11.37 17.96
C PRO A 163 0.64 -11.51 17.56
N LYS A 164 1.51 -11.65 18.56
CA LYS A 164 2.98 -11.66 18.34
C LYS A 164 3.47 -12.81 17.46
N ASP A 165 2.82 -13.94 17.52
CA ASP A 165 3.10 -15.14 16.72
C ASP A 165 2.72 -14.98 15.23
N ARG A 166 1.90 -13.97 14.91
CA ARG A 166 1.49 -13.64 13.55
C ARG A 166 2.15 -12.38 13.00
N LEU A 167 2.83 -11.58 13.83
CA LEU A 167 3.37 -10.27 13.47
C LEU A 167 4.86 -10.36 13.15
N LEU A 168 5.26 -9.92 11.97
CA LEU A 168 6.64 -9.55 11.66
C LEU A 168 6.74 -8.02 11.54
N GLU A 169 7.53 -7.39 12.41
CA GLU A 169 8.01 -6.03 12.19
C GLU A 169 9.23 -6.09 11.27
N TYR A 170 9.16 -5.40 10.12
CA TYR A 170 10.11 -5.61 9.04
C TYR A 170 10.62 -4.30 8.44
N ASP A 171 11.93 -4.11 8.50
CA ASP A 171 12.63 -3.13 7.69
C ASP A 171 13.15 -3.83 6.43
N VAL A 172 12.78 -3.35 5.25
CA VAL A 172 13.17 -3.97 3.96
C VAL A 172 14.68 -4.06 3.76
N ARG A 173 15.48 -3.33 4.52
CA ARG A 173 16.94 -3.42 4.53
C ARG A 173 17.46 -4.73 5.13
N GLN A 174 16.63 -5.45 5.89
CA GLN A 174 16.96 -6.76 6.45
C GLN A 174 17.01 -7.88 5.40
N GLY A 175 16.50 -7.61 4.17
CA GLY A 175 16.56 -8.58 3.08
C GLY A 175 15.63 -9.79 3.28
N TRP A 176 16.04 -10.93 2.75
CA TRP A 176 15.23 -12.14 2.68
C TRP A 176 14.96 -12.82 4.02
N GLU A 177 15.95 -12.85 4.91
CA GLU A 177 15.99 -13.74 6.07
C GLU A 177 14.75 -13.66 6.97
N PRO A 178 14.27 -12.47 7.42
CA PRO A 178 13.09 -12.40 8.28
C PRO A 178 11.80 -12.87 7.58
N LEU A 179 11.67 -12.61 6.27
CA LEU A 179 10.51 -13.04 5.47
C LEU A 179 10.51 -14.56 5.31
N CYS A 180 11.65 -15.13 4.94
CA CYS A 180 11.80 -16.58 4.76
C CYS A 180 11.53 -17.33 6.06
N LYS A 181 11.99 -16.79 7.20
CA LYS A 181 11.69 -17.35 8.52
C LYS A 181 10.19 -17.32 8.84
N LEU A 182 9.51 -16.19 8.58
CA LEU A 182 8.07 -16.05 8.83
C LEU A 182 7.24 -16.99 7.97
N LEU A 183 7.64 -17.17 6.71
CA LEU A 183 6.89 -17.91 5.69
C LEU A 183 7.37 -19.35 5.54
N GLU A 184 8.34 -19.78 6.35
CA GLU A 184 8.96 -21.11 6.29
C GLU A 184 9.46 -21.48 4.88
N ALA A 185 9.98 -20.47 4.15
CA ALA A 185 10.41 -20.59 2.77
C ALA A 185 11.95 -20.58 2.67
N PRO A 186 12.54 -21.23 1.66
CA PRO A 186 13.98 -21.15 1.44
C PRO A 186 14.42 -19.75 1.01
N ILE A 187 15.63 -19.36 1.39
CA ILE A 187 16.20 -18.07 0.98
C ILE A 187 16.52 -18.10 -0.51
N PRO A 188 15.94 -17.19 -1.32
CA PRO A 188 16.24 -17.10 -2.75
C PRO A 188 17.71 -16.76 -3.02
N LYS A 189 18.26 -17.30 -4.12
CA LYS A 189 19.66 -17.03 -4.50
C LYS A 189 19.88 -15.62 -5.04
N GLN A 190 18.83 -14.99 -5.58
CA GLN A 190 18.91 -13.62 -6.11
C GLN A 190 18.94 -12.58 -4.99
N PRO A 191 19.54 -11.42 -5.23
CA PRO A 191 19.51 -10.30 -4.30
C PRO A 191 18.09 -9.87 -3.96
N PHE A 192 17.88 -9.38 -2.73
CA PHE A 192 16.59 -8.84 -2.31
C PHE A 192 16.17 -7.67 -3.23
N PRO A 193 14.90 -7.60 -3.68
CA PRO A 193 14.45 -6.56 -4.60
C PRO A 193 14.45 -5.18 -3.94
N HIS A 194 15.25 -4.24 -4.47
CA HIS A 194 15.29 -2.85 -4.06
C HIS A 194 14.55 -1.97 -5.07
N LEU A 195 13.23 -1.82 -4.89
CA LEU A 195 12.36 -1.08 -5.80
C LEU A 195 12.01 0.31 -5.26
N ASN A 196 11.68 1.24 -6.18
CA ASN A 196 11.27 2.61 -5.86
C ASN A 196 12.32 3.45 -5.12
N VAL A 197 13.59 3.16 -5.32
CA VAL A 197 14.69 3.99 -4.84
C VAL A 197 14.88 5.17 -5.79
N GLY A 198 14.56 6.40 -5.33
CA GLY A 198 14.85 7.65 -6.05
C GLY A 198 13.67 8.29 -6.80
N LYS A 199 13.94 9.45 -7.44
CA LYS A 199 12.95 10.33 -8.08
C LYS A 199 12.28 9.71 -9.33
N ARG A 200 13.01 8.90 -10.10
CA ARG A 200 12.55 8.34 -11.40
C ARG A 200 11.33 7.42 -11.28
N SER A 201 11.14 6.75 -10.15
CA SER A 201 10.07 5.77 -9.97
C SER A 201 8.66 6.39 -9.94
N LEU A 202 8.51 7.55 -9.30
CA LEU A 202 7.20 8.24 -9.22
C LEU A 202 6.73 8.75 -10.58
N TYR A 203 7.64 9.40 -11.34
CA TYR A 203 7.32 9.87 -12.70
C TYR A 203 6.96 8.73 -13.65
N LYS A 204 7.65 7.58 -13.53
CA LYS A 204 7.34 6.39 -14.34
C LYS A 204 5.94 5.86 -14.03
N LEU A 205 5.55 5.79 -12.75
CA LEU A 205 4.23 5.34 -12.33
C LEU A 205 3.11 6.26 -12.86
N PHE A 206 3.25 7.58 -12.70
CA PHE A 206 2.29 8.56 -13.21
C PHE A 206 2.25 8.57 -14.75
N GLY A 207 3.40 8.51 -15.41
CA GLY A 207 3.47 8.45 -16.87
C GLY A 207 2.76 7.22 -17.43
N GLN A 208 2.96 6.05 -16.84
CA GLN A 208 2.25 4.82 -17.24
C GLN A 208 0.74 4.93 -17.01
N THR A 209 0.30 5.52 -15.91
CA THR A 209 -1.12 5.72 -15.61
C THR A 209 -1.77 6.67 -16.61
N VAL A 210 -1.09 7.75 -17.01
CA VAL A 210 -1.55 8.69 -18.03
C VAL A 210 -1.64 7.99 -19.39
N ILE A 211 -0.58 7.32 -19.84
CA ILE A 211 -0.53 6.64 -21.14
C ILE A 211 -1.64 5.58 -21.24
N HIS A 212 -1.86 4.78 -20.19
CA HIS A 212 -2.94 3.77 -20.16
C HIS A 212 -4.33 4.40 -20.01
N GLY A 213 -4.42 5.61 -19.45
CA GLY A 213 -5.66 6.37 -19.34
C GLY A 213 -6.18 6.91 -20.68
N PHE A 214 -5.28 7.12 -21.66
CA PHE A 214 -5.64 7.56 -23.03
C PHE A 214 -5.92 6.40 -23.99
N LYS A 215 -5.56 5.16 -23.66
CA LYS A 215 -6.01 4.01 -24.45
C LYS A 215 -7.48 3.73 -24.09
N ARG A 216 -8.38 4.06 -25.01
CA ARG A 216 -9.80 3.66 -24.94
C ARG A 216 -9.91 2.13 -24.89
N PRO A 217 -10.96 1.59 -24.22
CA PRO A 217 -11.22 0.16 -24.18
C PRO A 217 -11.36 -0.46 -25.55
#